data_07ac1cb5c612876c7e46f1a111973c2f
#
_entry.id   07ac1cb5c612876c7e46f1a111973c2f
#
_cell.length_a   1.000
_cell.length_b   1.000
_cell.length_c   1.000
_cell.angle_alpha   90.00
_cell.angle_beta   90.00
_cell.angle_gamma   90.00
#
_symmetry.space_group_name_H-M   'P 1'
#
loop_
_entity.id
_entity.type
_entity.pdbx_description
1 polymer ?
#
loop_
_entity_poly.entity_id
_entity_poly.type
_entity_poly.pdbx_seq_one_letter_code
_entity_poly.pdbx_strand_id
1 'polypeptide(L)'
;MENDKCTDDNIERVARILTAPNPKFGLLFCGVCGNGKTTMLRALQQATNYLYNNGYFKPLFGNDRVGIAIVDARDLAQNISKDYTLFEKVRSRTLLALEDVGREPTEVLDYGNVLNPVVDLLEYRYEQQLFTVITTNLTPRELSEKYKQRIADRFREMLDVVVFENSSYRRQDTD
;
A
#
# COMPACT_ATOMS: atom_id res chain seq x y z
N MET A 1 6.20 -26.65 -6.95
CA MET A 1 5.36 -25.52 -6.46
C MET A 1 4.03 -25.72 -7.13
N GLU A 2 3.03 -26.17 -6.39
CA GLU A 2 1.66 -26.20 -6.93
C GLU A 2 1.26 -24.77 -7.22
N ASN A 3 0.87 -24.52 -8.48
CA ASN A 3 0.29 -23.24 -8.88
C ASN A 3 -1.02 -23.10 -8.12
N ASP A 4 -1.06 -22.25 -7.12
CA ASP A 4 -2.27 -21.95 -6.39
C ASP A 4 -3.15 -21.06 -7.27
N LYS A 5 -4.27 -21.61 -7.72
CA LYS A 5 -5.25 -20.94 -8.57
C LYS A 5 -5.60 -19.52 -8.04
N CYS A 6 -5.74 -19.38 -6.72
CA CYS A 6 -6.03 -18.08 -6.11
C CYS A 6 -4.89 -17.06 -6.31
N THR A 7 -3.64 -17.48 -6.35
CA THR A 7 -2.50 -16.61 -6.65
C THR A 7 -2.54 -16.15 -8.10
N ASP A 8 -2.77 -17.06 -9.03
CA ASP A 8 -2.87 -16.72 -10.46
C ASP A 8 -4.05 -15.77 -10.72
N ASP A 9 -5.21 -16.04 -10.13
CA ASP A 9 -6.40 -15.17 -10.21
C ASP A 9 -6.11 -13.75 -9.66
N ASN A 10 -5.36 -13.63 -8.56
CA ASN A 10 -4.95 -12.33 -8.00
C ASN A 10 -3.95 -11.60 -8.90
N ILE A 11 -2.99 -12.31 -9.51
CA ILE A 11 -2.04 -11.72 -10.47
C ILE A 11 -2.80 -11.17 -11.67
N GLU A 12 -3.70 -11.97 -12.25
CA GLU A 12 -4.51 -11.56 -13.40
C GLU A 12 -5.40 -10.36 -13.04
N ARG A 13 -6.02 -10.36 -11.85
CA ARG A 13 -6.85 -9.26 -11.37
C ARG A 13 -6.05 -7.97 -11.25
N VAL A 14 -4.86 -8.01 -10.64
CA VAL A 14 -3.97 -6.85 -10.50
C VAL A 14 -3.56 -6.33 -11.88
N ALA A 15 -3.13 -7.23 -12.80
CA ALA A 15 -2.76 -6.86 -14.15
C ALA A 15 -3.92 -6.16 -14.89
N ARG A 16 -5.14 -6.70 -14.78
CA ARG A 16 -6.35 -6.12 -15.38
C ARG A 16 -6.68 -4.74 -14.84
N ILE A 17 -6.56 -4.54 -13.53
CA ILE A 17 -6.77 -3.22 -12.90
C ILE A 17 -5.75 -2.22 -13.44
N LEU A 18 -4.47 -2.55 -13.44
CA LEU A 18 -3.39 -1.64 -13.84
C LEU A 18 -3.41 -1.30 -15.34
N THR A 19 -4.02 -2.15 -16.16
CA THR A 19 -4.13 -1.93 -17.62
C THR A 19 -5.52 -1.44 -18.05
N ALA A 20 -6.43 -1.17 -17.12
CA ALA A 20 -7.75 -0.62 -17.41
C ALA A 20 -7.65 0.79 -18.02
N PRO A 21 -8.59 1.20 -18.88
CA PRO A 21 -8.57 2.53 -19.50
C PRO A 21 -8.61 3.69 -18.50
N ASN A 22 -9.27 3.50 -17.37
CA ASN A 22 -9.40 4.49 -16.31
C ASN A 22 -9.17 3.82 -14.95
N PRO A 23 -7.92 3.43 -14.62
CA PRO A 23 -7.63 2.82 -13.34
C PRO A 23 -7.73 3.84 -12.23
N LYS A 24 -8.09 3.41 -11.04
CA LYS A 24 -7.88 4.22 -9.86
C LYS A 24 -6.37 4.39 -9.62
N PHE A 25 -6.00 5.41 -8.88
CA PHE A 25 -4.58 5.69 -8.59
C PHE A 25 -4.05 4.95 -7.36
N GLY A 26 -4.55 3.71 -7.13
CA GLY A 26 -4.00 2.84 -6.10
C GLY A 26 -4.66 1.48 -6.00
N LEU A 27 -4.05 0.62 -5.17
CA LEU A 27 -4.47 -0.75 -4.89
C LEU A 27 -4.56 -0.99 -3.39
N LEU A 28 -5.60 -1.69 -2.96
CA LEU A 28 -5.75 -2.20 -1.60
C LEU A 28 -5.70 -3.73 -1.60
N PHE A 29 -4.64 -4.29 -1.06
CA PHE A 29 -4.50 -5.73 -0.83
C PHE A 29 -4.97 -6.06 0.58
N CYS A 30 -6.11 -6.71 0.71
CA CYS A 30 -6.67 -7.12 1.99
C CYS A 30 -6.84 -8.63 2.10
N GLY A 31 -6.75 -9.16 3.32
CA GLY A 31 -6.90 -10.59 3.61
C GLY A 31 -6.05 -11.01 4.81
N VAL A 32 -6.21 -12.26 5.24
CA VAL A 32 -5.57 -12.80 6.44
C VAL A 32 -4.03 -12.79 6.35
N CYS A 33 -3.39 -12.92 7.50
CA CYS A 33 -1.92 -12.96 7.59
C CYS A 33 -1.36 -14.19 6.86
N GLY A 34 -0.26 -14.01 6.11
CA GLY A 34 0.45 -15.10 5.43
C GLY A 34 -0.12 -15.54 4.09
N ASN A 35 -1.10 -14.85 3.54
CA ASN A 35 -1.79 -15.22 2.28
C ASN A 35 -1.21 -14.61 1.00
N GLY A 36 0.02 -14.07 1.03
CA GLY A 36 0.74 -13.66 -0.17
C GLY A 36 0.68 -12.15 -0.53
N LYS A 37 0.00 -11.29 0.25
CA LYS A 37 -0.09 -9.83 -0.03
C LYS A 37 1.27 -9.15 -0.19
N THR A 38 2.19 -9.39 0.77
CA THR A 38 3.55 -8.85 0.71
C THR A 38 4.34 -9.40 -0.48
N THR A 39 4.13 -10.68 -0.84
CA THR A 39 4.75 -11.29 -2.03
C THR A 39 4.27 -10.59 -3.30
N MET A 40 2.98 -10.37 -3.44
CA MET A 40 2.40 -9.63 -4.56
C MET A 40 2.94 -8.19 -4.64
N LEU A 41 3.02 -7.50 -3.49
CA LEU A 41 3.61 -6.16 -3.44
C LEU A 41 5.07 -6.15 -3.91
N ARG A 42 5.88 -7.11 -3.47
CA ARG A 42 7.28 -7.25 -3.91
C ARG A 42 7.37 -7.57 -5.40
N ALA A 43 6.48 -8.40 -5.93
CA ALA A 43 6.41 -8.67 -7.36
C ALA A 43 6.08 -7.40 -8.17
N LEU A 44 5.14 -6.58 -7.72
CA LEU A 44 4.85 -5.28 -8.32
C LEU A 44 6.06 -4.33 -8.28
N GLN A 45 6.77 -4.27 -7.16
CA GLN A 45 7.99 -3.47 -7.04
C GLN A 45 9.05 -3.93 -8.04
N GLN A 46 9.25 -5.23 -8.21
CA GLN A 46 10.20 -5.78 -9.19
C GLN A 46 9.74 -5.49 -10.62
N ALA A 47 8.46 -5.63 -10.92
CA ALA A 47 7.91 -5.33 -12.24
C ALA A 47 8.09 -3.85 -12.60
N THR A 48 7.80 -2.93 -11.68
CA THR A 48 7.99 -1.49 -11.93
C THR A 48 9.46 -1.13 -12.12
N ASN A 49 10.37 -1.74 -11.35
CA ASN A 49 11.81 -1.56 -11.54
C ASN A 49 12.28 -2.10 -12.89
N TYR A 50 11.77 -3.26 -13.30
CA TYR A 50 12.09 -3.85 -14.61
C TYR A 50 11.64 -2.93 -15.75
N LEU A 51 10.40 -2.45 -15.71
CA LEU A 51 9.85 -1.57 -16.73
C LEU A 51 10.63 -0.26 -16.83
N TYR A 52 11.02 0.31 -15.70
CA TYR A 52 11.85 1.50 -15.68
C TYR A 52 13.25 1.26 -16.27
N ASN A 53 13.94 0.22 -15.82
CA ASN A 53 15.29 -0.11 -16.27
C ASN A 53 15.37 -0.43 -17.77
N ASN A 54 14.26 -0.89 -18.35
CA ASN A 54 14.14 -1.17 -19.78
C ASN A 54 13.54 -0.01 -20.60
N GLY A 55 13.35 1.16 -19.99
CA GLY A 55 12.92 2.39 -20.67
C GLY A 55 11.46 2.45 -21.07
N TYR A 56 10.61 1.55 -20.56
CA TYR A 56 9.17 1.56 -20.84
C TYR A 56 8.45 2.76 -20.24
N PHE A 57 8.96 3.34 -19.17
CA PHE A 57 8.51 4.63 -18.66
C PHE A 57 9.66 5.43 -18.03
N LYS A 58 9.49 6.75 -18.01
CA LYS A 58 10.46 7.68 -17.44
C LYS A 58 9.86 8.33 -16.19
N PRO A 59 10.69 8.74 -15.21
CA PRO A 59 10.18 9.55 -14.09
C PRO A 59 9.55 10.83 -14.62
N LEU A 60 8.44 11.22 -14.00
CA LEU A 60 7.75 12.47 -14.32
C LEU A 60 8.60 13.71 -13.95
N PHE A 61 9.48 13.55 -12.96
CA PHE A 61 10.35 14.62 -12.46
C PHE A 61 11.79 14.09 -12.24
N GLY A 62 12.72 14.58 -13.03
CA GLY A 62 14.17 14.56 -12.88
C GLY A 62 14.82 13.30 -12.29
N ASN A 63 15.31 13.35 -11.06
CA ASN A 63 16.09 12.31 -10.38
C ASN A 63 15.28 11.37 -9.48
N ASP A 64 13.98 11.33 -9.60
CA ASP A 64 13.17 10.43 -8.78
C ASP A 64 13.50 8.97 -9.08
N ARG A 65 13.84 8.22 -8.03
CA ARG A 65 13.97 6.77 -8.11
C ARG A 65 12.59 6.19 -8.46
N VAL A 66 12.47 5.71 -9.69
CA VAL A 66 11.23 5.16 -10.22
C VAL A 66 11.10 3.71 -9.79
N GLY A 67 10.65 3.50 -8.59
CA GLY A 67 10.27 2.21 -8.06
C GLY A 67 9.28 2.43 -6.94
N ILE A 68 8.48 1.44 -6.64
CA ILE A 68 7.58 1.51 -5.48
C ILE A 68 8.44 1.57 -4.22
N ALA A 69 8.42 2.69 -3.51
CA ALA A 69 8.98 2.78 -2.16
C ALA A 69 8.04 2.05 -1.21
N ILE A 70 8.56 1.13 -0.42
CA ILE A 70 7.75 0.36 0.53
C ILE A 70 8.09 0.84 1.94
N VAL A 71 7.05 1.19 2.70
CA VAL A 71 7.13 1.70 4.06
C VAL A 71 6.14 0.93 4.93
N ASP A 72 6.59 0.47 6.08
CA ASP A 72 5.71 -0.13 7.09
C ASP A 72 4.89 0.96 7.79
N ALA A 73 3.59 0.74 7.96
CA ALA A 73 2.69 1.75 8.55
C ALA A 73 3.04 2.08 10.01
N ARG A 74 3.56 1.11 10.77
CA ARG A 74 4.01 1.32 12.14
C ARG A 74 5.30 2.13 12.18
N ASP A 75 6.24 1.86 11.28
CA ASP A 75 7.48 2.63 11.17
C ASP A 75 7.19 4.07 10.74
N LEU A 76 6.26 4.27 9.80
CA LEU A 76 5.77 5.60 9.44
C LEU A 76 5.24 6.35 10.68
N ALA A 77 4.40 5.71 11.47
CA ALA A 77 3.78 6.35 12.63
C ALA A 77 4.76 6.63 13.76
N GLN A 78 5.70 5.71 14.03
CA GLN A 78 6.56 5.79 15.22
C GLN A 78 7.89 6.51 15.00
N ASN A 79 8.44 6.43 13.80
CA ASN A 79 9.79 6.91 13.49
C ASN A 79 9.79 7.99 12.42
N ILE A 80 9.22 7.72 11.25
CA ILE A 80 9.29 8.61 10.09
C ILE A 80 8.55 9.93 10.35
N SER A 81 7.40 9.88 11.02
CA SER A 81 6.58 11.07 11.30
C SER A 81 7.27 12.11 12.20
N LYS A 82 8.27 11.70 12.97
CA LYS A 82 9.05 12.58 13.85
C LYS A 82 10.11 13.40 13.11
N ASP A 83 10.48 12.99 11.92
CA ASP A 83 11.37 13.73 11.02
C ASP A 83 10.54 14.34 9.88
N TYR A 84 10.22 15.61 9.97
CA TYR A 84 9.43 16.32 8.97
C TYR A 84 10.00 16.17 7.56
N THR A 85 11.32 16.27 7.40
CA THR A 85 11.96 16.18 6.09
C THR A 85 11.82 14.77 5.50
N LEU A 86 11.95 13.74 6.33
CA LEU A 86 11.79 12.36 5.91
C LEU A 86 10.32 12.06 5.60
N PHE A 87 9.39 12.53 6.42
CA PHE A 87 7.96 12.38 6.19
C PHE A 87 7.53 13.01 4.86
N GLU A 88 7.97 14.25 4.58
CA GLU A 88 7.73 14.93 3.31
C GLU A 88 8.27 14.14 2.10
N LYS A 89 9.49 13.59 2.23
CA LYS A 89 10.07 12.74 1.17
C LYS A 89 9.29 11.45 0.95
N VAL A 90 8.74 10.87 2.00
CA VAL A 90 7.94 9.64 1.89
C VAL A 90 6.58 9.94 1.27
N ARG A 91 5.84 10.92 1.79
CA ARG A 91 4.48 11.20 1.33
C ARG A 91 4.41 11.68 -0.13
N SER A 92 5.47 12.38 -0.60
CA SER A 92 5.55 12.91 -1.98
C SER A 92 6.10 11.92 -3.01
N ARG A 93 6.47 10.70 -2.63
CA ARG A 93 6.92 9.68 -3.59
C ARG A 93 5.87 9.41 -4.67
N THR A 94 6.27 9.38 -5.93
CA THR A 94 5.36 9.08 -7.05
C THR A 94 4.68 7.72 -6.89
N LEU A 95 5.46 6.69 -6.53
CA LEU A 95 4.97 5.35 -6.28
C LEU A 95 5.30 4.95 -4.84
N LEU A 96 4.29 4.74 -4.01
CA LEU A 96 4.46 4.37 -2.61
C LEU A 96 3.58 3.16 -2.26
N ALA A 97 4.12 2.28 -1.45
CA ALA A 97 3.34 1.25 -0.76
C ALA A 97 3.44 1.41 0.75
N LEU A 98 2.31 1.29 1.42
CA LEU A 98 2.21 1.16 2.87
C LEU A 98 1.89 -0.28 3.23
N GLU A 99 2.81 -0.93 3.94
CA GLU A 99 2.59 -2.29 4.43
C GLU A 99 1.94 -2.29 5.80
N ASP A 100 1.09 -3.31 6.02
CA ASP A 100 0.44 -3.65 7.29
C ASP A 100 -0.38 -2.49 7.91
N VAL A 101 -1.01 -1.68 7.06
CA VAL A 101 -1.94 -0.62 7.48
C VAL A 101 -3.04 -1.19 8.36
N GLY A 102 -3.29 -0.53 9.48
CA GLY A 102 -4.23 -0.98 10.51
C GLY A 102 -3.55 -1.55 11.74
N ARG A 103 -2.24 -1.83 11.70
CA ARG A 103 -1.45 -2.32 12.86
C ARG A 103 -0.75 -1.22 13.64
N GLU A 104 -0.62 -0.03 13.06
CA GLU A 104 -0.04 1.13 13.70
C GLU A 104 -0.99 1.75 14.73
N PRO A 105 -0.48 2.51 15.72
CA PRO A 105 -1.31 3.37 16.55
C PRO A 105 -1.99 4.44 15.68
N THR A 106 -3.27 4.67 15.90
CA THR A 106 -4.04 5.66 15.14
C THR A 106 -3.54 7.07 15.41
N GLU A 107 -3.09 7.29 16.66
CA GLU A 107 -2.62 8.60 17.13
C GLU A 107 -1.22 8.46 17.71
N VAL A 108 -0.38 9.42 17.40
CA VAL A 108 0.98 9.55 17.94
C VAL A 108 1.11 10.91 18.60
N LEU A 109 1.64 10.93 19.82
CA LEU A 109 1.93 12.18 20.53
C LEU A 109 3.32 12.70 20.10
N ASP A 110 3.35 13.93 19.60
CA ASP A 110 4.58 14.63 19.30
C ASP A 110 4.53 16.05 19.89
N TYR A 111 5.39 16.32 20.88
CA TYR A 111 5.46 17.60 21.62
C TYR A 111 4.09 18.14 22.06
N GLY A 112 3.19 17.25 22.51
CA GLY A 112 1.85 17.61 22.98
C GLY A 112 0.78 17.71 21.90
N ASN A 113 1.14 17.53 20.62
CA ASN A 113 0.19 17.45 19.51
C ASN A 113 -0.18 16.00 19.25
N VAL A 114 -1.45 15.78 18.93
CA VAL A 114 -1.95 14.48 18.47
C VAL A 114 -1.82 14.44 16.95
N LEU A 115 -0.96 13.56 16.44
CA LEU A 115 -0.74 13.35 15.01
C LEU A 115 -1.39 12.04 14.57
N ASN A 116 -1.85 12.01 13.31
CA ASN A 116 -2.35 10.83 12.64
C ASN A 116 -1.56 10.58 11.34
N PRO A 117 -0.28 10.15 11.43
CA PRO A 117 0.64 10.19 10.29
C PRO A 117 0.18 9.40 9.08
N VAL A 118 -0.48 8.23 9.29
CA VAL A 118 -1.02 7.43 8.20
C VAL A 118 -2.17 8.16 7.51
N VAL A 119 -3.07 8.77 8.29
CA VAL A 119 -4.18 9.57 7.75
C VAL A 119 -3.65 10.77 6.98
N ASP A 120 -2.72 11.53 7.56
CA ASP A 120 -2.15 12.73 6.93
C ASP A 120 -1.43 12.39 5.62
N LEU A 121 -0.69 11.28 5.60
CA LEU A 121 -0.04 10.79 4.38
C LEU A 121 -1.08 10.40 3.32
N LEU A 122 -2.11 9.64 3.68
CA LEU A 122 -3.12 9.18 2.74
C LEU A 122 -3.98 10.33 2.20
N GLU A 123 -4.29 11.33 3.04
CA GLU A 123 -4.98 12.55 2.60
C GLU A 123 -4.16 13.33 1.57
N TYR A 124 -2.89 13.57 1.85
CA TYR A 124 -1.99 14.22 0.90
C TYR A 124 -1.92 13.46 -0.43
N ARG A 125 -1.74 12.14 -0.38
CA ARG A 125 -1.62 11.32 -1.58
C ARG A 125 -2.91 11.26 -2.40
N TYR A 126 -4.06 11.27 -1.72
CA TYR A 126 -5.36 11.40 -2.38
C TYR A 126 -5.48 12.75 -3.11
N GLU A 127 -5.15 13.85 -2.46
CA GLU A 127 -5.22 15.20 -3.05
C GLU A 127 -4.27 15.36 -4.24
N GLN A 128 -3.09 14.75 -4.18
CA GLN A 128 -2.10 14.79 -5.25
C GLN A 128 -2.28 13.67 -6.30
N GLN A 129 -3.27 12.80 -6.15
CA GLN A 129 -3.53 11.63 -7.00
C GLN A 129 -2.29 10.75 -7.23
N LEU A 130 -1.48 10.55 -6.17
CA LEU A 130 -0.26 9.77 -6.21
C LEU A 130 -0.55 8.27 -6.06
N PHE A 131 0.05 7.46 -6.95
CA PHE A 131 -0.18 6.01 -6.95
C PHE A 131 0.24 5.37 -5.62
N THR A 132 -0.71 4.71 -4.97
CA THR A 132 -0.55 4.15 -3.63
C THR A 132 -1.00 2.70 -3.57
N VAL A 133 -0.12 1.81 -3.09
CA VAL A 133 -0.49 0.43 -2.75
C VAL A 133 -0.59 0.31 -1.23
N ILE A 134 -1.64 -0.31 -0.75
CA ILE A 134 -1.85 -0.57 0.69
C ILE A 134 -1.98 -2.07 0.90
N THR A 135 -1.23 -2.62 1.85
CA THR A 135 -1.51 -3.97 2.35
C THR A 135 -2.09 -3.90 3.76
N THR A 136 -3.07 -4.74 4.05
CA THR A 136 -3.73 -4.78 5.35
C THR A 136 -4.26 -6.18 5.68
N ASN A 137 -4.34 -6.49 6.96
CA ASN A 137 -5.04 -7.68 7.45
C ASN A 137 -6.49 -7.37 7.85
N LEU A 138 -6.89 -6.12 7.77
CA LEU A 138 -8.26 -5.67 8.05
C LEU A 138 -9.13 -5.81 6.81
N THR A 139 -10.40 -6.07 7.03
CA THR A 139 -11.42 -5.95 5.98
C THR A 139 -11.66 -4.47 5.65
N PRO A 140 -12.23 -4.14 4.48
CA PRO A 140 -12.62 -2.76 4.16
C PRO A 140 -13.55 -2.12 5.21
N ARG A 141 -14.38 -2.92 5.87
CA ARG A 141 -15.24 -2.46 6.95
C ARG A 141 -14.44 -2.06 8.19
N GLU A 142 -13.54 -2.92 8.65
CA GLU A 142 -12.67 -2.63 9.80
C GLU A 142 -11.75 -1.43 9.56
N LEU A 143 -11.27 -1.25 8.32
CA LEU A 143 -10.53 -0.04 7.93
C LEU A 143 -11.40 1.22 8.07
N SER A 144 -12.67 1.15 7.63
CA SER A 144 -13.63 2.26 7.76
C SER A 144 -13.91 2.59 9.22
N GLU A 145 -14.03 1.58 10.07
CA GLU A 145 -14.24 1.76 11.51
C GLU A 145 -12.99 2.39 12.18
N LYS A 146 -11.79 1.95 11.79
CA LYS A 146 -10.52 2.47 12.34
C LYS A 146 -10.23 3.91 11.94
N TYR A 147 -10.37 4.25 10.66
CA TYR A 147 -9.94 5.56 10.11
C TYR A 147 -11.07 6.56 9.93
N LYS A 148 -12.29 6.23 10.38
CA LYS A 148 -13.51 7.04 10.24
C LYS A 148 -13.97 7.23 8.79
N GLN A 149 -15.19 7.69 8.62
CA GLN A 149 -15.88 7.77 7.33
C GLN A 149 -15.10 8.55 6.27
N ARG A 150 -14.48 9.67 6.63
CA ARG A 150 -13.76 10.53 5.68
C ARG A 150 -12.64 9.80 4.92
N ILE A 151 -11.86 8.98 5.63
CA ILE A 151 -10.77 8.20 5.01
C ILE A 151 -11.34 7.00 4.25
N ALA A 152 -12.41 6.38 4.76
CA ALA A 152 -13.08 5.29 4.08
C ALA A 152 -13.62 5.69 2.70
N ASP A 153 -14.17 6.89 2.57
CA ASP A 153 -14.65 7.41 1.30
C ASP A 153 -13.49 7.63 0.32
N ARG A 154 -12.37 8.20 0.78
CA ARG A 154 -11.14 8.35 -0.02
C ARG A 154 -10.58 7.01 -0.47
N PHE A 155 -10.58 5.98 0.39
CA PHE A 155 -10.18 4.64 -0.02
C PHE A 155 -11.04 4.09 -1.16
N ARG A 156 -12.36 4.32 -1.12
CA ARG A 156 -13.25 3.89 -2.20
C ARG A 156 -12.98 4.59 -3.51
N GLU A 157 -12.59 5.86 -3.48
CA GLU A 157 -12.30 6.65 -4.67
C GLU A 157 -10.91 6.32 -5.25
N MET A 158 -9.88 6.18 -4.40
CA MET A 158 -8.51 6.07 -4.84
C MET A 158 -8.02 4.63 -5.07
N LEU A 159 -8.64 3.61 -4.42
CA LEU A 159 -8.12 2.26 -4.40
C LEU A 159 -9.04 1.24 -5.05
N ASP A 160 -8.48 0.40 -5.90
CA ASP A 160 -9.10 -0.86 -6.30
C ASP A 160 -8.76 -1.97 -5.31
N VAL A 161 -9.78 -2.69 -4.87
CA VAL A 161 -9.64 -3.71 -3.82
C VAL A 161 -9.34 -5.07 -4.43
N VAL A 162 -8.25 -5.71 -3.97
CA VAL A 162 -7.90 -7.09 -4.27
C VAL A 162 -7.92 -7.89 -2.97
N VAL A 163 -8.86 -8.81 -2.86
CA VAL A 163 -9.02 -9.67 -1.69
C VAL A 163 -8.20 -10.93 -1.86
N PHE A 164 -7.34 -11.22 -0.90
CA PHE A 164 -6.54 -12.43 -0.84
C PHE A 164 -7.27 -13.46 0.02
N GLU A 165 -7.94 -14.40 -0.61
CA GLU A 165 -8.76 -15.43 0.05
C GLU A 165 -7.97 -16.71 0.38
N ASN A 166 -6.71 -16.79 -0.04
CA ASN A 166 -5.85 -17.93 0.21
C ASN A 166 -5.69 -18.18 1.71
N SER A 167 -5.61 -19.45 2.07
CA SER A 167 -5.15 -19.85 3.40
C SER A 167 -3.71 -19.39 3.62
N SER A 168 -3.29 -19.28 4.88
CA SER A 168 -1.91 -18.89 5.19
C SER A 168 -0.91 -19.90 4.61
N TYR A 169 0.05 -19.41 3.82
CA TYR A 169 1.19 -20.21 3.34
C TYR A 169 2.29 -20.42 4.40
N ARG A 170 2.15 -19.79 5.57
CA ARG A 170 3.03 -20.06 6.70
C ARG A 170 2.71 -21.44 7.23
N ARG A 171 3.68 -22.36 7.21
CA ARG A 171 3.55 -23.66 7.88
C ARG A 171 3.15 -23.39 9.33
N GLN A 172 2.03 -23.95 9.76
CA GLN A 172 1.80 -24.18 11.18
C GLN A 172 2.80 -25.28 11.53
N ASP A 173 3.86 -24.92 12.25
CA ASP A 173 4.67 -25.93 12.92
C ASP A 173 3.71 -26.59 13.92
N THR A 174 3.19 -27.75 13.53
CA THR A 174 2.48 -28.65 14.43
C THR A 174 3.57 -29.33 15.26
N ASP A 175 3.69 -28.87 16.52
CA ASP A 175 4.37 -29.61 17.58
C ASP A 175 3.74 -31.01 17.75
#